data_7a957538b4434c75b954e7b940979803
#
_entry.id   7a957538b4434c75b954e7b940979803
#
_cell.length_a   1.000
_cell.length_b   1.000
_cell.length_c   1.000
_cell.angle_alpha   90.00
_cell.angle_beta   90.00
_cell.angle_gamma   90.00
#
_symmetry.space_group_name_H-M   'P 1'
#
loop_
_entity.id
_entity.type
_entity.pdbx_description
1 polymer ?
#
loop_
_entity_poly.entity_id
_entity_poly.type
_entity_poly.pdbx_seq_one_letter_code
_entity_poly.pdbx_strand_id
1 'polypeptide(L)'
;FTWNNFSVEEQRKILACDRCNNYLDTAILEKFAPNVRCIKNAMEELKKNSSKYLSPDGLEVYSPKYLRILENIESEDHKGLHLVYSQFLTMEGLGIFKLVLEANGFAEFKIKKDMNGIWKINIATEDIGKPTFAVYTGTQTKEEKEIIRNIYNKFF
;
A
#
# COMPACT_ATOMS: atom_id res chain seq x y z
N PHE A 1 8.70 -14.63 21.07
CA PHE A 1 9.22 -13.24 21.20
C PHE A 1 8.03 -12.34 21.54
N THR A 2 7.98 -11.87 22.76
CA THR A 2 6.99 -10.90 23.17
C THR A 2 7.59 -9.51 23.00
N TRP A 3 6.88 -8.61 22.33
CA TRP A 3 7.22 -7.20 22.14
C TRP A 3 7.66 -6.50 23.44
N ASN A 4 7.12 -6.96 24.55
CA ASN A 4 7.42 -6.46 25.90
C ASN A 4 8.83 -6.76 26.41
N ASN A 5 9.60 -7.60 25.72
CA ASN A 5 11.00 -7.92 26.10
C ASN A 5 12.00 -6.88 25.57
N PHE A 6 11.55 -5.91 24.75
CA PHE A 6 12.37 -4.83 24.23
C PHE A 6 12.24 -3.58 25.13
N SER A 7 13.36 -2.92 25.36
CA SER A 7 13.35 -1.60 26.02
C SER A 7 12.55 -0.59 25.17
N VAL A 8 12.01 0.45 25.80
CA VAL A 8 11.26 1.52 25.12
C VAL A 8 12.10 2.16 24.00
N GLU A 9 13.41 2.25 24.18
CA GLU A 9 14.32 2.80 23.16
C GLU A 9 14.50 1.86 21.97
N GLU A 10 14.59 0.57 22.20
CA GLU A 10 14.65 -0.45 21.16
C GLU A 10 13.32 -0.53 20.38
N GLN A 11 12.18 -0.47 21.07
CA GLN A 11 10.87 -0.40 20.45
C GLN A 11 10.72 0.85 19.56
N ARG A 12 11.22 2.01 20.02
CA ARG A 12 11.23 3.23 19.20
C ARG A 12 12.14 3.12 17.99
N LYS A 13 13.30 2.48 18.11
CA LYS A 13 14.22 2.24 16.99
C LYS A 13 13.59 1.30 15.96
N ILE A 14 12.91 0.26 16.41
CA ILE A 14 12.21 -0.69 15.54
C ILE A 14 11.04 0.00 14.81
N LEU A 15 10.25 0.83 15.50
CA LEU A 15 9.17 1.60 14.92
C LEU A 15 9.65 2.72 13.98
N ALA A 16 10.80 3.32 14.25
CA ALA A 16 11.43 4.30 13.38
C ALA A 16 11.99 3.67 12.09
N CYS A 17 12.24 2.36 12.09
CA CYS A 17 12.75 1.62 10.93
C CYS A 17 11.71 1.54 9.79
N ASP A 18 10.42 1.62 10.07
CA ASP A 18 9.36 1.76 9.06
C ASP A 18 9.47 3.08 8.25
N ARG A 19 10.22 4.06 8.75
CA ARG A 19 10.43 5.37 8.10
C ARG A 19 11.80 5.56 7.47
N CYS A 20 12.80 4.74 7.86
CA CYS A 20 14.19 4.93 7.48
C CYS A 20 14.80 3.66 6.91
N ASN A 21 14.54 3.38 5.66
CA ASN A 21 15.16 2.26 4.93
C ASN A 21 16.70 2.37 4.81
N ASN A 22 17.35 3.40 5.39
CA ASN A 22 18.75 3.71 5.13
C ASN A 22 19.66 3.77 6.36
N TYR A 23 19.20 3.52 7.60
CA TYR A 23 20.03 3.82 8.78
C TYR A 23 20.15 2.70 9.82
N LEU A 24 19.58 1.55 9.62
CA LEU A 24 19.83 0.42 10.52
C LEU A 24 20.69 -0.62 9.81
N ASP A 25 21.81 -0.91 10.43
CA ASP A 25 22.67 -2.02 10.06
C ASP A 25 21.81 -3.29 9.92
N THR A 26 21.89 -3.92 8.76
CA THR A 26 21.15 -5.14 8.44
C THR A 26 21.33 -6.22 9.50
N ALA A 27 22.49 -6.26 10.16
CA ALA A 27 22.79 -7.18 11.26
C ALA A 27 21.92 -6.91 12.51
N ILE A 28 21.58 -5.65 12.79
CA ILE A 28 20.69 -5.27 13.90
C ILE A 28 19.23 -5.63 13.55
N LEU A 29 18.82 -5.38 12.32
CA LEU A 29 17.50 -5.77 11.82
C LEU A 29 17.31 -7.29 11.83
N GLU A 30 18.33 -8.05 11.42
CA GLU A 30 18.30 -9.51 11.44
C GLU A 30 18.20 -10.08 12.86
N LYS A 31 18.80 -9.42 13.84
CA LYS A 31 18.81 -9.86 15.23
C LYS A 31 17.53 -9.51 16.00
N PHE A 32 16.94 -8.35 15.72
CA PHE A 32 15.83 -7.79 16.52
C PHE A 32 14.49 -7.69 15.80
N ALA A 33 14.45 -7.78 14.47
CA ALA A 33 13.23 -7.72 13.69
C ALA A 33 13.19 -8.77 12.57
N PRO A 34 13.27 -10.06 12.88
CA PRO A 34 13.16 -11.12 11.87
C PRO A 34 11.84 -10.99 11.09
N ASN A 35 10.81 -10.41 11.70
CA ASN A 35 9.50 -10.21 11.09
C ASN A 35 9.51 -9.19 9.94
N VAL A 36 10.32 -8.12 10.01
CA VAL A 36 10.37 -7.11 8.96
C VAL A 36 10.94 -7.68 7.66
N ARG A 37 12.00 -8.48 7.76
CA ARG A 37 12.55 -9.20 6.59
C ARG A 37 11.57 -10.23 6.06
N CYS A 38 10.90 -10.97 6.93
CA CYS A 38 9.86 -11.92 6.54
C CYS A 38 8.69 -11.23 5.83
N ILE A 39 8.24 -10.07 6.30
CA ILE A 39 7.19 -9.27 5.67
C ILE A 39 7.61 -8.82 4.28
N LYS A 40 8.80 -8.26 4.13
CA LYS A 40 9.32 -7.81 2.83
C LYS A 40 9.42 -8.99 1.84
N ASN A 41 10.02 -10.09 2.27
CA ASN A 41 10.13 -11.29 1.44
C ASN A 41 8.76 -11.86 1.04
N ALA A 42 7.80 -11.87 1.99
CA ALA A 42 6.44 -12.33 1.71
C ALA A 42 5.72 -11.43 0.69
N MET A 43 5.89 -10.10 0.79
CA MET A 43 5.32 -9.15 -0.18
C MET A 43 5.95 -9.32 -1.58
N GLU A 44 7.26 -9.54 -1.65
CA GLU A 44 7.96 -9.81 -2.90
C GLU A 44 7.50 -11.15 -3.51
N GLU A 45 7.31 -12.18 -2.69
CA GLU A 45 6.81 -13.48 -3.14
C GLU A 45 5.37 -13.40 -3.64
N LEU A 46 4.49 -12.67 -2.94
CA LEU A 46 3.14 -12.40 -3.42
C LEU A 46 3.13 -11.66 -4.75
N LYS A 47 4.03 -10.69 -4.93
CA LYS A 47 4.16 -9.93 -6.18
C LYS A 47 4.66 -10.79 -7.33
N LYS A 48 5.66 -11.65 -7.08
CA LYS A 48 6.20 -12.60 -8.09
C LYS A 48 5.16 -13.61 -8.55
N ASN A 49 4.33 -14.08 -7.62
CA ASN A 49 3.31 -15.10 -7.86
C ASN A 49 1.89 -14.49 -7.84
N SER A 50 1.75 -13.26 -8.33
CA SER A 50 0.49 -12.52 -8.29
C SER A 50 -0.65 -13.25 -8.99
N SER A 51 -0.41 -13.91 -10.11
CA SER A 51 -1.40 -14.72 -10.83
C SER A 51 -1.93 -15.90 -10.02
N LYS A 52 -1.14 -16.44 -9.09
CA LYS A 52 -1.54 -17.56 -8.24
C LYS A 52 -2.30 -17.11 -7.00
N TYR A 53 -1.89 -16.01 -6.37
CA TYR A 53 -2.39 -15.62 -5.06
C TYR A 53 -3.35 -14.43 -5.08
N LEU A 54 -3.19 -13.52 -6.07
CA LEU A 54 -3.86 -12.23 -6.10
C LEU A 54 -4.87 -12.11 -7.24
N SER A 55 -4.95 -13.10 -8.15
CA SER A 55 -6.03 -13.22 -9.12
C SER A 55 -7.36 -13.53 -8.42
N PRO A 56 -8.51 -13.31 -9.05
CA PRO A 56 -9.82 -13.70 -8.47
C PRO A 56 -9.85 -15.13 -7.97
N ASP A 57 -9.38 -16.10 -8.78
CA ASP A 57 -9.33 -17.52 -8.40
C ASP A 57 -8.43 -17.77 -7.18
N GLY A 58 -7.27 -17.08 -7.13
CA GLY A 58 -6.38 -17.15 -5.98
C GLY A 58 -7.00 -16.52 -4.74
N LEU A 59 -7.65 -15.38 -4.89
CA LEU A 59 -8.30 -14.69 -3.77
C LEU A 59 -9.48 -15.47 -3.20
N GLU A 60 -10.20 -16.24 -4.00
CA GLU A 60 -11.27 -17.12 -3.52
C GLU A 60 -10.76 -18.09 -2.46
N VAL A 61 -9.53 -18.60 -2.65
CA VAL A 61 -8.90 -19.56 -1.73
C VAL A 61 -8.18 -18.85 -0.57
N TYR A 62 -7.37 -17.82 -0.87
CA TYR A 62 -6.44 -17.26 0.10
C TYR A 62 -7.00 -16.05 0.84
N SER A 63 -7.91 -15.30 0.25
CA SER A 63 -8.50 -14.10 0.87
C SER A 63 -9.87 -13.75 0.28
N PRO A 64 -10.92 -14.51 0.57
CA PRO A 64 -12.28 -14.25 0.07
C PRO A 64 -12.78 -12.83 0.41
N LYS A 65 -12.28 -12.25 1.49
CA LYS A 65 -12.58 -10.87 1.85
C LYS A 65 -12.08 -9.86 0.81
N TYR A 66 -10.85 -10.01 0.33
CA TYR A 66 -10.32 -9.12 -0.70
C TYR A 66 -10.99 -9.35 -2.05
N LEU A 67 -11.34 -10.60 -2.37
CA LEU A 67 -12.14 -10.89 -3.55
C LEU A 67 -13.46 -10.12 -3.50
N ARG A 68 -14.17 -10.20 -2.39
CA ARG A 68 -15.47 -9.52 -2.26
C ARG A 68 -15.36 -7.99 -2.36
N ILE A 69 -14.28 -7.41 -1.83
CA ILE A 69 -14.04 -5.97 -1.98
C ILE A 69 -13.75 -5.62 -3.44
N LEU A 70 -12.92 -6.42 -4.12
CA LEU A 70 -12.60 -6.23 -5.53
C LEU A 70 -13.86 -6.31 -6.40
N GLU A 71 -14.68 -7.36 -6.25
CA GLU A 71 -15.95 -7.53 -6.93
C GLU A 71 -16.90 -6.35 -6.72
N ASN A 72 -16.97 -5.81 -5.50
CA ASN A 72 -17.79 -4.63 -5.21
C ASN A 72 -17.27 -3.37 -5.91
N ILE A 73 -15.95 -3.22 -6.05
CA ILE A 73 -15.33 -2.08 -6.76
C ILE A 73 -15.59 -2.19 -8.28
N GLU A 74 -15.56 -3.39 -8.83
CA GLU A 74 -15.74 -3.66 -10.26
C GLU A 74 -17.22 -3.76 -10.66
N SER A 75 -18.13 -3.86 -9.70
CA SER A 75 -19.55 -4.06 -9.95
C SER A 75 -20.19 -2.88 -10.67
N GLU A 76 -20.95 -3.18 -11.72
CA GLU A 76 -21.78 -2.21 -12.44
C GLU A 76 -22.86 -1.56 -11.55
N ASP A 77 -23.28 -2.26 -10.49
CA ASP A 77 -24.30 -1.77 -9.55
C ASP A 77 -23.72 -0.74 -8.55
N HIS A 78 -22.41 -0.68 -8.42
CA HIS A 78 -21.71 0.20 -7.47
C HIS A 78 -20.83 1.23 -8.19
N LYS A 79 -21.40 1.93 -9.19
CA LYS A 79 -20.65 2.96 -9.93
C LYS A 79 -20.33 4.17 -9.09
N GLY A 80 -19.10 4.66 -9.19
CA GLY A 80 -18.66 5.90 -8.56
C GLY A 80 -17.31 5.76 -7.86
N LEU A 81 -17.10 6.64 -6.88
CA LEU A 81 -15.87 6.65 -6.10
C LEU A 81 -16.00 5.69 -4.91
N HIS A 82 -15.01 4.83 -4.75
CA HIS A 82 -14.96 3.87 -3.66
C HIS A 82 -13.98 4.31 -2.58
N LEU A 83 -14.36 4.16 -1.32
CA LEU A 83 -13.50 4.39 -0.16
C LEU A 83 -13.32 3.08 0.59
N VAL A 84 -12.09 2.60 0.63
CA VAL A 84 -11.72 1.40 1.41
C VAL A 84 -10.90 1.84 2.61
N TYR A 85 -11.38 1.52 3.81
CA TYR A 85 -10.69 1.84 5.05
C TYR A 85 -10.09 0.60 5.70
N SER A 86 -8.88 0.74 6.19
CA SER A 86 -8.22 -0.26 7.04
C SER A 86 -7.39 0.45 8.10
N GLN A 87 -7.45 -0.02 9.33
CA GLN A 87 -6.55 0.44 10.40
C GLN A 87 -5.15 -0.19 10.28
N PHE A 88 -4.99 -1.23 9.46
CA PHE A 88 -3.71 -1.90 9.21
C PHE A 88 -3.09 -1.35 7.92
N LEU A 89 -1.94 -0.69 8.05
CA LEU A 89 -1.19 -0.11 6.93
C LEU A 89 -0.23 -1.11 6.27
N THR A 90 0.19 -2.11 7.03
CA THR A 90 1.18 -3.11 6.64
C THR A 90 0.54 -4.30 5.92
N MET A 91 1.23 -5.46 5.97
CA MET A 91 0.92 -6.66 5.22
C MET A 91 -0.54 -7.13 5.37
N GLU A 92 -1.13 -7.01 6.57
CA GLU A 92 -2.46 -7.54 6.89
C GLU A 92 -3.63 -6.66 6.40
N GLY A 93 -3.34 -5.53 5.78
CA GLY A 93 -4.34 -4.56 5.37
C GLY A 93 -4.03 -3.92 4.02
N LEU A 94 -3.81 -2.60 4.01
CA LEU A 94 -3.62 -1.83 2.77
C LEU A 94 -2.43 -2.31 1.93
N GLY A 95 -1.36 -2.85 2.55
CA GLY A 95 -0.19 -3.35 1.83
C GLY A 95 -0.54 -4.47 0.85
N ILE A 96 -1.21 -5.53 1.31
CA ILE A 96 -1.66 -6.62 0.41
C ILE A 96 -2.77 -6.15 -0.51
N PHE A 97 -3.74 -5.37 -0.01
CA PHE A 97 -4.84 -4.92 -0.85
C PHE A 97 -4.37 -4.06 -2.03
N LYS A 98 -3.34 -3.24 -1.83
CA LYS A 98 -2.67 -2.54 -2.93
C LYS A 98 -2.15 -3.52 -4.00
N LEU A 99 -1.46 -4.60 -3.60
CA LEU A 99 -0.99 -5.62 -4.54
C LEU A 99 -2.15 -6.33 -5.26
N VAL A 100 -3.27 -6.55 -4.57
CA VAL A 100 -4.49 -7.09 -5.18
C VAL A 100 -5.00 -6.18 -6.28
N LEU A 101 -5.11 -4.87 -6.02
CA LEU A 101 -5.53 -3.89 -7.02
C LEU A 101 -4.58 -3.85 -8.21
N GLU A 102 -3.26 -3.77 -7.96
CA GLU A 102 -2.24 -3.76 -9.01
C GLU A 102 -2.30 -5.03 -9.88
N ALA A 103 -2.48 -6.20 -9.27
CA ALA A 103 -2.57 -7.49 -9.96
C ALA A 103 -3.84 -7.63 -10.81
N ASN A 104 -4.91 -6.89 -10.48
CA ASN A 104 -6.18 -6.89 -11.18
C ASN A 104 -6.40 -5.64 -12.05
N GLY A 105 -5.32 -5.02 -12.50
CA GLY A 105 -5.36 -4.00 -13.55
C GLY A 105 -5.59 -2.56 -13.09
N PHE A 106 -5.57 -2.30 -11.79
CA PHE A 106 -5.60 -0.93 -11.25
C PHE A 106 -4.19 -0.35 -11.14
N ALA A 107 -4.07 0.96 -11.26
CA ALA A 107 -2.82 1.69 -11.10
C ALA A 107 -2.85 2.65 -9.91
N GLU A 108 -1.78 2.64 -9.12
CA GLU A 108 -1.62 3.65 -8.08
C GLU A 108 -1.18 4.98 -8.69
N PHE A 109 -1.93 6.04 -8.50
CA PHE A 109 -1.41 7.37 -8.79
C PHE A 109 -0.78 8.01 -7.55
N LYS A 110 0.31 8.70 -7.78
CA LYS A 110 1.00 9.53 -6.79
C LYS A 110 1.03 10.95 -7.28
N ILE A 111 1.32 11.87 -6.39
CA ILE A 111 1.55 13.27 -6.74
C ILE A 111 3.00 13.61 -6.52
N LYS A 112 3.52 14.49 -7.35
CA LYS A 112 4.86 15.09 -7.17
C LYS A 112 4.86 16.55 -7.56
N LYS A 113 5.73 17.35 -6.96
CA LYS A 113 6.02 18.71 -7.41
C LYS A 113 7.00 18.67 -8.58
N ASP A 114 6.73 19.46 -9.60
CA ASP A 114 7.69 19.71 -10.67
C ASP A 114 8.75 20.74 -10.24
N MET A 115 9.66 21.08 -11.15
CA MET A 115 10.74 22.04 -10.89
C MET A 115 10.23 23.47 -10.59
N ASN A 116 8.99 23.78 -10.97
CA ASN A 116 8.33 25.05 -10.71
C ASN A 116 7.47 25.03 -9.44
N GLY A 117 7.49 23.93 -8.68
CA GLY A 117 6.69 23.75 -7.47
C GLY A 117 5.22 23.41 -7.73
N ILE A 118 4.83 23.15 -8.99
CA ILE A 118 3.46 22.80 -9.37
C ILE A 118 3.23 21.31 -9.15
N TRP A 119 2.14 20.98 -8.49
CA TRP A 119 1.75 19.58 -8.28
C TRP A 119 1.28 18.93 -9.58
N LYS A 120 1.78 17.75 -9.84
CA LYS A 120 1.41 16.90 -10.98
C LYS A 120 1.14 15.48 -10.56
N ILE A 121 0.23 14.85 -11.26
CA ILE A 121 -0.01 13.42 -11.12
C ILE A 121 1.22 12.67 -11.66
N ASN A 122 1.72 11.73 -10.87
CA ASN A 122 2.82 10.86 -11.23
C ASN A 122 2.29 9.43 -11.38
N ILE A 123 2.03 9.05 -12.62
CA ILE A 123 1.61 7.71 -13.01
C ILE A 123 2.59 7.19 -14.08
N ALA A 124 2.86 5.89 -14.07
CA ALA A 124 3.70 5.29 -15.08
C ALA A 124 3.03 5.33 -16.46
N THR A 125 3.82 5.48 -17.52
CA THR A 125 3.27 5.59 -18.89
C THR A 125 2.46 4.35 -19.28
N GLU A 126 2.86 3.19 -18.83
CA GLU A 126 2.20 1.88 -19.02
C GLU A 126 0.86 1.75 -18.28
N ASP A 127 0.62 2.63 -17.31
CA ASP A 127 -0.59 2.63 -16.47
C ASP A 127 -1.62 3.69 -16.90
N ILE A 128 -1.29 4.48 -17.92
CA ILE A 128 -2.22 5.49 -18.44
C ILE A 128 -3.46 4.80 -19.03
N GLY A 129 -4.62 5.22 -18.57
CA GLY A 129 -5.92 4.67 -19.00
C GLY A 129 -6.45 3.53 -18.11
N LYS A 130 -5.66 3.00 -17.20
CA LYS A 130 -6.15 2.05 -16.20
C LYS A 130 -7.00 2.75 -15.14
N PRO A 131 -7.97 2.04 -14.52
CA PRO A 131 -8.62 2.56 -13.32
C PRO A 131 -7.57 2.81 -12.23
N THR A 132 -7.71 3.94 -11.54
CA THR A 132 -6.69 4.41 -10.62
C THR A 132 -7.15 4.37 -9.17
N PHE A 133 -6.22 4.16 -8.27
CA PHE A 133 -6.42 4.30 -6.84
C PHE A 133 -5.32 5.15 -6.20
N ALA A 134 -5.63 5.74 -5.06
CA ALA A 134 -4.67 6.46 -4.24
C ALA A 134 -4.66 5.90 -2.82
N VAL A 135 -3.47 5.83 -2.24
CA VAL A 135 -3.31 5.47 -0.82
C VAL A 135 -3.29 6.75 0.00
N TYR A 136 -4.21 6.85 0.96
CA TYR A 136 -4.36 8.00 1.83
C TYR A 136 -4.03 7.60 3.27
N THR A 137 -2.86 8.01 3.76
CA THR A 137 -2.32 7.58 5.06
C THR A 137 -1.94 8.77 5.95
N GLY A 138 -1.53 8.48 7.18
CA GLY A 138 -1.01 9.50 8.10
C GLY A 138 0.34 10.10 7.72
N THR A 139 1.04 9.52 6.73
CA THR A 139 2.40 9.94 6.36
C THR A 139 2.44 11.12 5.41
N GLN A 140 1.35 11.41 4.69
CA GLN A 140 1.27 12.54 3.78
C GLN A 140 1.03 13.86 4.53
N THR A 141 1.55 14.95 3.98
CA THR A 141 1.31 16.31 4.47
C THR A 141 -0.16 16.72 4.27
N LYS A 142 -0.59 17.77 4.95
CA LYS A 142 -1.95 18.30 4.77
C LYS A 142 -2.20 18.76 3.33
N GLU A 143 -1.20 19.40 2.70
CA GLU A 143 -1.27 19.86 1.31
C GLU A 143 -1.44 18.67 0.34
N GLU A 144 -0.61 17.64 0.48
CA GLU A 144 -0.70 16.43 -0.35
C GLU A 144 -2.07 15.75 -0.23
N LYS A 145 -2.59 15.64 0.99
CA LYS A 145 -3.90 15.06 1.26
C LYS A 145 -5.02 15.84 0.57
N GLU A 146 -4.97 17.15 0.60
CA GLU A 146 -5.96 18.00 -0.03
C GLU A 146 -5.92 17.85 -1.56
N ILE A 147 -4.74 17.81 -2.15
CA ILE A 147 -4.57 17.63 -3.59
C ILE A 147 -5.06 16.26 -4.04
N ILE A 148 -4.66 15.18 -3.35
CA ILE A 148 -5.14 13.83 -3.65
C ILE A 148 -6.67 13.78 -3.60
N ARG A 149 -7.28 14.38 -2.58
CA ARG A 149 -8.74 14.44 -2.43
C ARG A 149 -9.39 15.22 -3.58
N ASN A 150 -8.80 16.35 -3.98
CA ASN A 150 -9.33 17.17 -5.08
C ASN A 150 -9.25 16.43 -6.42
N ILE A 151 -8.12 15.77 -6.71
CA ILE A 151 -7.96 14.94 -7.90
C ILE A 151 -9.02 13.82 -7.89
N TYR A 152 -9.17 13.13 -6.77
CA TYR A 152 -10.11 12.03 -6.63
C TYR A 152 -11.56 12.45 -6.83
N ASN A 153 -11.92 13.63 -6.34
CA ASN A 153 -13.26 14.23 -6.50
C ASN A 153 -13.44 15.01 -7.81
N LYS A 154 -12.47 15.00 -8.72
CA LYS A 154 -12.50 15.74 -9.99
C LYS A 154 -12.64 17.26 -9.81
N PHE A 155 -12.10 17.82 -8.76
CA PHE A 155 -11.99 19.26 -8.53
C PHE A 155 -10.65 19.85 -9.00
N PHE A 156 -10.01 19.19 -9.95
CA PHE A 156 -8.70 19.59 -10.49
C PHE A 156 -8.84 20.08 -11.91
#